data_d1a4e5dc5a7daa6dd4c780ca2bf2e133
#
_entry.id   d1a4e5dc5a7daa6dd4c780ca2bf2e133
#
_cell.length_a   1.000
_cell.length_b   1.000
_cell.length_c   1.000
_cell.angle_alpha   90.00
_cell.angle_beta   90.00
_cell.angle_gamma   90.00
#
_symmetry.space_group_name_H-M   'P 1'
#
loop_
_entity.id
_entity.type
_entity.pdbx_description
1 polymer ?
#
loop_
_entity_poly.entity_id
_entity_poly.type
_entity_poly.pdbx_seq_one_letter_code
_entity_poly.pdbx_strand_id
1 'polypeptide(L)' 'MPDKEIRLIRLQEVQAMTGLSRSSMYRFIERDEFPSQFSLGDRAVAWVESEVRDWIANRIESRNFH' A
#
# COMPACT_ATOMS: atom_id res chain seq x y z
N MET A 1 0.51 18.42 13.11
CA MET A 1 0.15 18.24 12.74
C MET A 1 -0.22 17.79 12.61
N PRO A 2 -0.45 17.63 12.59
CA PRO A 2 -0.93 17.08 12.14
C PRO A 2 -1.61 17.05 11.53
N ASP A 3 -1.96 17.32 11.74
CA ASP A 3 -2.66 17.57 10.97
C ASP A 3 -2.77 16.90 9.84
N LYS A 4 -2.34 16.08 9.56
CA LYS A 4 -2.44 15.41 8.49
C LYS A 4 -3.59 14.58 8.48
N GLU A 5 -4.34 14.62 7.42
CA GLU A 5 -5.46 13.77 7.25
C GLU A 5 -4.97 12.40 6.94
N ILE A 6 -5.46 11.42 7.65
CA ILE A 6 -5.16 10.05 7.33
C ILE A 6 -6.18 9.59 6.30
N ARG A 7 -5.69 9.17 5.16
CA ARG A 7 -6.54 8.74 4.09
C ARG A 7 -6.47 7.24 3.94
N LEU A 8 -7.64 6.61 3.90
CA LEU A 8 -7.73 5.15 3.76
C LEU A 8 -8.18 4.83 2.35
N ILE A 9 -7.54 3.83 1.76
CA ILE A 9 -7.89 3.43 0.40
C ILE A 9 -8.15 1.94 0.35
N ARG A 10 -8.93 1.55 -0.63
CA ARG A 10 -9.35 0.17 -0.78
C ARG A 10 -8.47 -0.54 -1.81
N LEU A 11 -8.68 -1.84 -1.94
CA LEU A 11 -7.85 -2.67 -2.80
C LEU A 11 -7.74 -2.14 -4.22
N GLN A 12 -8.86 -1.77 -4.81
CA GLN A 12 -8.83 -1.32 -6.19
C GLN A 12 -7.95 -0.09 -6.37
N GLU A 13 -8.00 0.79 -5.40
CA GLU A 13 -7.20 1.99 -5.47
C GLU A 13 -5.72 1.69 -5.30
N VAL A 14 -5.41 0.79 -4.38
CA VAL A 14 -4.02 0.39 -4.19
C VAL A 14 -3.48 -0.23 -5.47
N GLN A 15 -4.27 -1.07 -6.11
CA GLN A 15 -3.85 -1.67 -7.36
C GLN A 15 -3.63 -0.64 -8.45
N ALA A 16 -4.51 0.36 -8.51
CA ALA A 16 -4.37 1.42 -9.49
C ALA A 16 -3.09 2.24 -9.26
N MET A 17 -2.75 2.48 -8.00
CA MET A 17 -1.57 3.25 -7.67
C MET A 17 -0.28 2.48 -7.94
N THR A 18 -0.28 1.20 -7.69
CA THR A 18 0.94 0.40 -7.75
C THR A 18 1.10 -0.38 -9.03
N GLY A 19 -0.01 -0.66 -9.71
CA GLY A 19 0.05 -1.50 -10.90
C GLY A 19 0.17 -2.98 -10.59
N LEU A 20 0.10 -3.35 -9.32
CA LEU A 20 0.26 -4.75 -8.93
C LEU A 20 -1.05 -5.50 -9.04
N SER A 21 -0.95 -6.79 -9.36
CA SER A 21 -2.12 -7.64 -9.31
C SER A 21 -2.42 -7.95 -7.84
N ARG A 22 -3.63 -8.41 -7.61
CA ARG A 22 -4.02 -8.80 -6.26
C ARG A 22 -3.10 -9.87 -5.70
N SER A 23 -2.80 -10.87 -6.51
CA SER A 23 -1.93 -11.96 -6.07
C SER A 23 -0.55 -11.45 -5.69
N SER A 24 0.00 -10.57 -6.49
CA SER A 24 1.32 -10.03 -6.20
C SER A 24 1.31 -9.22 -4.92
N MET A 25 0.27 -8.41 -4.72
CA MET A 25 0.15 -7.63 -3.50
C MET A 25 0.18 -8.52 -2.27
N TYR A 26 -0.65 -9.54 -2.25
CA TYR A 26 -0.73 -10.38 -1.07
C TYR A 26 0.52 -11.21 -0.86
N ARG A 27 1.21 -11.54 -1.94
CA ARG A 27 2.49 -12.22 -1.81
C ARG A 27 3.52 -11.32 -1.13
N PHE A 28 3.56 -10.05 -1.54
CA PHE A 28 4.46 -9.09 -0.90
C PHE A 28 4.08 -8.87 0.56
N ILE A 29 2.80 -8.81 0.84
CA ILE A 29 2.35 -8.61 2.23
C ILE A 29 2.81 -9.77 3.09
N GLU A 30 2.70 -10.99 2.58
CA GLU A 30 3.14 -12.16 3.32
C GLU A 30 4.62 -12.14 3.64
N ARG A 31 5.39 -11.50 2.78
CA ARG A 31 6.84 -11.41 2.97
C ARG A 31 7.26 -10.16 3.71
N ASP A 32 6.28 -9.42 4.20
CA ASP A 32 6.56 -8.16 4.88
C ASP A 32 7.22 -7.15 3.96
N GLU A 33 6.90 -7.20 2.68
CA GLU A 33 7.50 -6.32 1.68
C GLU A 33 6.52 -5.29 1.13
N PHE A 34 5.34 -5.20 1.69
CA PHE A 34 4.34 -4.24 1.31
C PHE A 34 3.50 -3.91 2.53
N PRO A 35 3.01 -2.68 2.65
CA PRO A 35 2.19 -2.32 3.82
C PRO A 35 1.00 -3.26 3.98
N SER A 36 0.74 -3.64 5.21
CA SER A 36 -0.36 -4.55 5.50
C SER A 36 -1.68 -3.81 5.55
N GLN A 37 -2.71 -4.50 5.10
CA GLN A 37 -4.04 -3.97 5.22
C GLN A 37 -4.53 -4.11 6.67
N PHE A 38 -5.57 -3.39 7.00
CA PHE A 38 -6.21 -3.55 8.29
C PHE A 38 -7.71 -3.62 8.09
N SER A 39 -8.38 -4.19 9.07
CA SER A 39 -9.80 -4.44 8.99
C SER A 39 -10.60 -3.20 9.35
N LEU A 40 -11.59 -2.89 8.53
CA LEU A 40 -12.55 -1.82 8.84
C LEU A 40 -13.80 -2.38 9.50
N GLY A 41 -13.88 -3.70 9.62
CA GLY A 41 -15.06 -4.35 10.14
C GLY A 41 -15.33 -5.57 9.31
N ASP A 42 -16.59 -5.94 9.18
CA ASP A 42 -16.96 -7.15 8.47
C ASP A 42 -16.42 -7.15 7.04
N ARG A 43 -15.47 -8.01 6.78
CA ARG A 43 -14.99 -8.24 5.42
C ARG A 43 -14.47 -7.02 4.66
N ALA A 44 -14.34 -5.91 5.34
CA ALA A 44 -13.83 -4.71 4.71
C ALA A 44 -12.41 -4.47 5.16
N VAL A 45 -11.51 -4.27 4.20
CA VAL A 45 -10.12 -3.98 4.52
C VAL A 45 -9.68 -2.72 3.78
N ALA A 46 -8.67 -2.08 4.30
CA ALA A 46 -8.15 -0.85 3.71
C ALA A 46 -6.67 -0.72 4.00
N TRP A 47 -6.05 0.21 3.31
CA TRP A 47 -4.65 0.55 3.52
C TRP A 47 -4.55 2.03 3.82
N VAL A 48 -3.50 2.42 4.50
CA VAL A 48 -3.22 3.82 4.72
C VAL A 48 -2.54 4.36 3.46
N GLU A 49 -3.14 5.37 2.86
CA GLU A 49 -2.64 5.88 1.58
C GLU A 49 -1.18 6.32 1.65
N SER A 50 -0.80 7.00 2.72
CA SER A 50 0.58 7.49 2.83
C SER A 50 1.59 6.35 2.86
N GLU A 51 1.21 5.23 3.46
CA GLU A 51 2.11 4.07 3.49
C GLU A 51 2.31 3.51 2.09
N VAL A 52 1.24 3.48 1.31
CA VAL A 52 1.34 2.99 -0.06
C VAL A 52 2.19 3.94 -0.90
N ARG A 53 2.01 5.24 -0.71
CA ARG A 53 2.81 6.22 -1.42
C ARG A 53 4.29 6.10 -1.08
N ASP A 54 4.59 5.91 0.20
CA ASP A 54 5.98 5.76 0.62
C ASP A 54 6.59 4.52 0.02
N TRP A 55 5.82 3.44 -0.04
CA TRP A 55 6.31 2.21 -0.64
C TRP A 55 6.67 2.44 -2.10
N ILE A 56 5.80 3.15 -2.83
CA ILE A 56 6.05 3.46 -4.24
C ILE A 56 7.29 4.32 -4.38
N ALA A 57 7.40 5.33 -3.54
CA ALA A 57 8.56 6.23 -3.59
C ALA A 57 9.85 5.47 -3.35
N ASN A 58 9.85 4.56 -2.40
CA ASN A 58 11.03 3.76 -2.10
C ASN A 58 11.41 2.86 -3.28
N ARG A 59 10.41 2.31 -3.95
CA ARG A 59 10.68 1.49 -5.11
C ARG A 59 11.31 2.29 -6.23
N ILE A 60 10.81 3.50 -6.45
CA ILE A 60 11.34 4.35 -7.48
C ILE A 60 12.78 4.72 -7.17
N GLU A 61 13.05 5.05 -5.93
CA GLU A 61 14.39 5.40 -5.51
C GLU A 61 15.35 4.24 -5.66
N SER A 62 14.91 3.04 -5.34
CA SER A 62 15.77 1.85 -5.43
C SER A 62 16.35 1.64 -6.79
N ARG A 63 15.59 1.98 -7.82
CA ARG A 63 16.06 1.71 -9.18
C ARG A 63 17.29 2.53 -9.54
N ASN A 64 17.56 3.57 -8.76
CA ASN A 64 18.69 4.45 -9.03
C ASN A 64 20.02 3.87 -8.59
N PHE A 65 19.96 2.73 -7.91
CA PHE A 65 21.18 2.15 -7.37
C PHE A 65 21.66 0.93 -8.12
N HIS A 66 21.20 0.75 -9.32
CA HIS A 66 21.63 -0.39 -10.13
C HIS A 66 22.79 -0.05 -11.00
#